data_cdfa63b40344a6bcd1396f6da79b0b60
#
_entry.id   cdfa63b40344a6bcd1396f6da79b0b60
#
_cell.length_a   1.000
_cell.length_b   1.000
_cell.length_c   1.000
_cell.angle_alpha   90.00
_cell.angle_beta   90.00
_cell.angle_gamma   90.00
#
_symmetry.space_group_name_H-M   'P 1'
#
loop_
_entity.id
_entity.type
_entity.pdbx_description
1 polymer ?
#
loop_
_entity_poly.entity_id
_entity_poly.type
_entity_poly.pdbx_seq_one_letter_code
_entity_poly.pdbx_strand_id
1 'polypeptide(L)'
;MTLWYVLAALLVAAAAAVLLLRRKPRPGKLRDSVPDSSWLTRPQPGDIWWADVPFREGTGAKIRPCVVIRTYRKRVDVLRITSQDKSDRQDHLRIPTKAWDPKATHDSYVDLSRPFRLTDHAFTRKAGRIATPSWQKVKAQHPTGWSA
;
A
#
# COMPACT_ATOMS: atom_id res chain seq x y z
N MET A 1 10.82 18.36 -55.60
CA MET A 1 11.74 18.28 -54.46
C MET A 1 11.06 18.58 -53.12
N THR A 2 10.08 19.46 -53.04
CA THR A 2 9.41 19.86 -51.77
C THR A 2 8.55 18.75 -51.14
N LEU A 3 7.92 17.87 -51.90
CA LEU A 3 7.05 16.82 -51.42
C LEU A 3 7.80 15.76 -50.59
N TRP A 4 9.04 15.47 -50.95
CA TRP A 4 9.89 14.51 -50.25
C TRP A 4 10.28 14.97 -48.82
N TYR A 5 10.58 16.26 -48.67
CA TYR A 5 10.90 16.83 -47.35
C TYR A 5 9.71 16.87 -46.43
N VAL A 6 8.50 17.08 -46.95
CA VAL A 6 7.26 17.03 -46.15
C VAL A 6 6.98 15.62 -45.64
N LEU A 7 7.15 14.59 -46.49
CA LEU A 7 6.98 13.19 -46.07
C LEU A 7 8.03 12.77 -45.05
N ALA A 8 9.28 13.19 -45.16
CA ALA A 8 10.33 12.91 -44.19
C ALA A 8 10.05 13.57 -42.83
N ALA A 9 9.58 14.82 -42.84
CA ALA A 9 9.21 15.54 -41.62
C ALA A 9 8.02 14.87 -40.87
N LEU A 10 7.02 14.39 -41.60
CA LEU A 10 5.88 13.66 -41.01
C LEU A 10 6.29 12.33 -40.41
N LEU A 11 7.21 11.60 -41.04
CA LEU A 11 7.72 10.33 -40.50
C LEU A 11 8.54 10.55 -39.22
N VAL A 12 9.35 11.60 -39.15
CA VAL A 12 10.12 11.95 -37.95
C VAL A 12 9.18 12.37 -36.81
N ALA A 13 8.15 13.17 -37.09
CA ALA A 13 7.15 13.58 -36.12
C ALA A 13 6.34 12.39 -35.58
N ALA A 14 5.95 11.45 -36.44
CA ALA A 14 5.26 10.23 -36.05
C ALA A 14 6.13 9.32 -35.17
N ALA A 15 7.42 9.17 -35.52
CA ALA A 15 8.36 8.39 -34.71
C ALA A 15 8.60 9.02 -33.34
N ALA A 16 8.72 10.35 -33.25
CA ALA A 16 8.86 11.08 -32.00
C ALA A 16 7.61 10.95 -31.13
N ALA A 17 6.40 11.02 -31.68
CA ALA A 17 5.14 10.84 -30.99
C ALA A 17 5.01 9.42 -30.43
N VAL A 18 5.37 8.38 -31.18
CA VAL A 18 5.38 6.99 -30.73
C VAL A 18 6.38 6.77 -29.58
N LEU A 19 7.55 7.41 -29.63
CA LEU A 19 8.55 7.33 -28.56
C LEU A 19 8.06 8.02 -27.27
N LEU A 20 7.37 9.14 -27.38
CA LEU A 20 6.77 9.85 -26.24
C LEU A 20 5.61 9.07 -25.61
N LEU A 21 4.77 8.44 -26.42
CA LEU A 21 3.65 7.60 -25.95
C LEU A 21 4.13 6.28 -25.30
N ARG A 22 5.30 5.78 -25.68
CA ARG A 22 5.91 4.59 -25.08
C ARG A 22 6.66 4.84 -23.77
N ARG A 23 6.77 6.08 -23.31
CA ARG A 23 7.29 6.38 -21.96
C ARG A 23 6.28 5.91 -20.92
N LYS A 24 6.32 4.60 -20.60
CA LYS A 24 5.65 4.09 -19.41
C LYS A 24 6.14 4.92 -18.22
N PRO A 25 5.23 5.48 -17.40
CA PRO A 25 5.64 6.14 -16.16
C PRO A 25 6.48 5.14 -15.38
N ARG A 26 7.74 5.50 -15.08
CA ARG A 26 8.61 4.68 -14.25
C ARG A 26 7.94 4.59 -12.88
N PRO A 27 7.57 3.40 -12.39
CA PRO A 27 7.10 3.27 -11.02
C PRO A 27 8.17 3.88 -10.12
N GLY A 28 7.79 4.86 -9.30
CA GLY A 28 8.70 5.48 -8.35
C GLY A 28 9.39 4.37 -7.55
N LYS A 29 10.72 4.38 -7.49
CA LYS A 29 11.50 3.38 -6.74
C LYS A 29 11.00 3.40 -5.29
N LEU A 30 10.39 2.30 -4.86
CA LEU A 30 10.11 2.06 -3.45
C LEU A 30 11.46 1.97 -2.72
N ARG A 31 11.62 2.75 -1.67
CA ARG A 31 12.79 2.71 -0.79
C ARG A 31 12.46 1.86 0.43
N ASP A 32 13.33 0.94 0.78
CA ASP A 32 13.22 0.17 2.02
C ASP A 32 13.74 0.94 3.24
N SER A 33 14.37 2.09 3.03
CA SER A 33 14.87 2.99 4.07
C SER A 33 13.93 4.17 4.31
N VAL A 34 13.83 4.62 5.54
CA VAL A 34 13.09 5.85 5.90
C VAL A 34 13.72 7.05 5.19
N PRO A 35 12.97 7.87 4.43
CA PRO A 35 13.54 8.95 3.62
C PRO A 35 14.23 10.06 4.43
N ASP A 36 13.66 10.42 5.59
CA ASP A 36 14.20 11.41 6.52
C ASP A 36 13.57 11.27 7.91
N SER A 37 14.03 12.06 8.87
CA SER A 37 13.55 11.99 10.26
C SER A 37 12.08 12.40 10.44
N SER A 38 11.51 13.21 9.56
CA SER A 38 10.10 13.63 9.65
C SER A 38 9.13 12.48 9.44
N TRP A 39 9.57 11.41 8.78
CA TRP A 39 8.77 10.22 8.51
C TRP A 39 8.74 9.25 9.69
N LEU A 40 9.66 9.39 10.66
CA LEU A 40 9.76 8.48 11.81
C LEU A 40 8.52 8.50 12.72
N THR A 41 7.82 9.61 12.76
CA THR A 41 6.59 9.77 13.56
C THR A 41 5.33 9.28 12.84
N ARG A 42 5.42 9.01 11.56
CA ARG A 42 4.32 8.55 10.72
C ARG A 42 4.20 7.02 10.76
N PRO A 43 3.04 6.46 10.39
CA PRO A 43 2.88 5.02 10.22
C PRO A 43 3.89 4.46 9.22
N GLN A 44 4.63 3.41 9.62
CA GLN A 44 5.71 2.84 8.84
C GLN A 44 5.34 1.44 8.31
N PRO A 45 5.87 1.01 7.16
CA PRO A 45 5.63 -0.33 6.63
C PRO A 45 5.94 -1.43 7.65
N GLY A 46 5.00 -2.34 7.84
CA GLY A 46 5.05 -3.40 8.85
C GLY A 46 4.49 -3.01 10.22
N ASP A 47 4.16 -1.74 10.45
CA ASP A 47 3.47 -1.33 11.67
C ASP A 47 2.00 -1.77 11.65
N ILE A 48 1.47 -2.09 12.84
CA ILE A 48 0.04 -2.29 13.07
C ILE A 48 -0.49 -1.06 13.81
N TRP A 49 -1.52 -0.45 13.24
CA TRP A 49 -2.19 0.73 13.78
C TRP A 49 -3.69 0.54 13.86
N TRP A 50 -4.30 1.15 14.88
CA TRP A 50 -5.72 1.40 14.89
C TRP A 50 -5.99 2.65 14.05
N ALA A 51 -6.87 2.53 13.06
CA ALA A 51 -7.19 3.60 12.14
C ALA A 51 -8.68 3.59 11.77
N ASP A 52 -9.18 4.75 11.40
CA ASP A 52 -10.52 4.92 10.88
C ASP A 52 -10.55 4.46 9.40
N VAL A 53 -11.01 3.24 9.18
CA VAL A 53 -10.99 2.58 7.88
C VAL A 53 -12.38 2.66 7.26
N PRO A 54 -12.52 3.27 6.06
CA PRO A 54 -13.80 3.38 5.38
C PRO A 54 -14.39 2.00 5.07
N PHE A 55 -15.71 1.91 5.02
CA PHE A 55 -16.38 0.72 4.50
C PHE A 55 -16.10 0.57 3.01
N ARG A 56 -16.02 -0.66 2.52
CA ARG A 56 -15.85 -0.91 1.08
C ARG A 56 -17.10 -0.57 0.28
N GLU A 57 -18.25 -0.69 0.93
CA GLU A 57 -19.56 -0.43 0.35
C GLU A 57 -20.31 0.53 1.27
N GLY A 58 -21.04 1.47 0.67
CA GLY A 58 -21.78 2.50 1.40
C GLY A 58 -20.92 3.63 1.92
N THR A 59 -21.47 4.38 2.87
CA THR A 59 -20.83 5.54 3.50
C THR A 59 -20.40 5.23 4.93
N GLY A 60 -19.39 5.96 5.43
CA GLY A 60 -18.89 5.84 6.77
C GLY A 60 -17.59 5.05 6.90
N ALA A 61 -17.09 5.00 8.13
CA ALA A 61 -15.85 4.35 8.49
C ALA A 61 -15.95 3.75 9.90
N LYS A 62 -14.98 2.91 10.25
CA LYS A 62 -14.89 2.31 11.60
C LYS A 62 -13.43 2.16 12.00
N ILE A 63 -13.13 2.44 13.26
CA ILE A 63 -11.80 2.19 13.83
C ILE A 63 -11.55 0.68 13.85
N ARG A 64 -10.47 0.28 13.18
CA ARG A 64 -10.04 -1.12 13.04
C ARG A 64 -8.52 -1.21 13.06
N PRO A 65 -7.97 -2.34 13.49
CA PRO A 65 -6.55 -2.58 13.30
C PRO A 65 -6.24 -2.79 11.81
N CYS A 66 -5.13 -2.24 11.36
CA CYS A 66 -4.62 -2.41 10.01
C CYS A 66 -3.09 -2.50 10.00
N VAL A 67 -2.54 -3.22 9.04
CA VAL A 67 -1.11 -3.27 8.79
C VAL A 67 -0.75 -2.28 7.70
N VAL A 68 0.24 -1.45 7.97
CA VAL A 68 0.78 -0.48 7.01
C VAL A 68 1.65 -1.23 6.01
N ILE A 69 1.37 -1.06 4.72
CA ILE A 69 2.17 -1.67 3.65
C ILE A 69 3.01 -0.64 2.91
N ARG A 70 2.52 0.59 2.75
CA ARG A 70 3.23 1.61 2.02
C ARG A 70 2.92 3.01 2.58
N THR A 71 3.95 3.79 2.79
CA THR A 71 3.83 5.18 3.25
C THR A 71 4.29 6.13 2.15
N TYR A 72 3.39 7.02 1.73
CA TYR A 72 3.64 8.08 0.77
C TYR A 72 3.69 9.43 1.48
N ARG A 73 4.09 10.46 0.76
CA ARG A 73 4.17 11.82 1.31
C ARG A 73 2.86 12.32 1.93
N LYS A 74 1.70 12.02 1.35
CA LYS A 74 0.38 12.52 1.79
C LYS A 74 -0.65 11.44 2.10
N ARG A 75 -0.27 10.16 2.03
CA ARG A 75 -1.18 9.04 2.25
C ARG A 75 -0.43 7.81 2.71
N VAL A 76 -1.17 6.85 3.22
CA VAL A 76 -0.66 5.55 3.68
C VAL A 76 -1.57 4.46 3.13
N ASP A 77 -1.00 3.45 2.49
CA ASP A 77 -1.74 2.27 2.06
C ASP A 77 -1.67 1.21 3.17
N VAL A 78 -2.82 0.66 3.53
CA VAL A 78 -2.95 -0.31 4.62
C VAL A 78 -3.80 -1.51 4.20
N LEU A 79 -3.58 -2.64 4.86
CA LEU A 79 -4.45 -3.82 4.79
C LEU A 79 -5.23 -3.94 6.10
N ARG A 80 -6.53 -4.13 6.01
CA ARG A 80 -7.42 -4.28 7.16
C ARG A 80 -7.16 -5.60 7.87
N ILE A 81 -7.19 -5.57 9.20
CA ILE A 81 -7.17 -6.76 10.07
C ILE A 81 -8.58 -7.00 10.62
N THR A 82 -8.99 -8.25 10.71
CA THR A 82 -10.24 -8.68 11.30
C THR A 82 -10.02 -9.81 12.30
N SER A 83 -10.77 -9.77 13.40
CA SER A 83 -10.80 -10.87 14.37
C SER A 83 -11.80 -11.99 13.99
N GLN A 84 -12.64 -11.76 12.99
CA GLN A 84 -13.52 -12.79 12.48
C GLN A 84 -12.72 -13.91 11.83
N ASP A 85 -13.12 -15.15 12.08
CA ASP A 85 -12.51 -16.31 11.43
C ASP A 85 -12.69 -16.22 9.90
N LYS A 86 -11.59 -16.28 9.18
CA LYS A 86 -11.48 -16.23 7.72
C LYS A 86 -10.61 -17.38 7.20
N SER A 87 -10.55 -18.48 7.97
CA SER A 87 -9.74 -19.66 7.63
C SER A 87 -10.15 -20.33 6.32
N ASP A 88 -11.40 -20.14 5.89
CA ASP A 88 -11.95 -20.60 4.63
C ASP A 88 -11.56 -19.72 3.42
N ARG A 89 -10.90 -18.58 3.65
CA ARG A 89 -10.60 -17.61 2.60
C ARG A 89 -9.12 -17.60 2.25
N GLN A 90 -8.83 -17.76 0.96
CA GLN A 90 -7.45 -17.73 0.44
C GLN A 90 -6.84 -16.31 0.38
N ASP A 91 -7.69 -15.29 0.34
CA ASP A 91 -7.29 -13.86 0.33
C ASP A 91 -7.10 -13.28 1.74
N HIS A 92 -7.08 -14.13 2.77
CA HIS A 92 -6.88 -13.74 4.16
C HIS A 92 -5.69 -14.48 4.77
N LEU A 93 -4.80 -13.74 5.40
CA LEU A 93 -3.61 -14.27 6.07
C LEU A 93 -3.83 -14.29 7.57
N ARG A 94 -3.85 -15.48 8.18
CA ARG A 94 -3.85 -15.62 9.65
C ARG A 94 -2.56 -15.09 10.25
N ILE A 95 -2.67 -14.26 11.30
CA ILE A 95 -1.55 -13.63 11.99
C ILE A 95 -1.69 -13.78 13.52
N PRO A 96 -0.56 -13.99 14.24
CA PRO A 96 -0.57 -13.94 15.70
C PRO A 96 -1.01 -12.57 16.21
N THR A 97 -1.95 -12.52 17.14
CA THR A 97 -2.56 -11.26 17.59
C THR A 97 -2.08 -10.84 18.98
N LYS A 98 -1.75 -11.79 19.86
CA LYS A 98 -1.42 -11.54 21.26
C LYS A 98 -0.30 -10.54 21.50
N ALA A 99 0.68 -10.49 20.59
CA ALA A 99 1.85 -9.61 20.72
C ALA A 99 1.53 -8.13 20.56
N TRP A 100 0.49 -7.78 19.79
CA TRP A 100 0.09 -6.39 19.53
C TRP A 100 -1.30 -6.03 20.08
N ASP A 101 -2.11 -7.05 20.42
CA ASP A 101 -3.36 -6.90 21.18
C ASP A 101 -3.39 -7.93 22.33
N PRO A 102 -2.88 -7.58 23.53
CA PRO A 102 -2.82 -8.49 24.66
C PRO A 102 -4.17 -9.02 25.14
N LYS A 103 -5.27 -8.32 24.82
CA LYS A 103 -6.64 -8.73 25.15
C LYS A 103 -7.22 -9.75 24.18
N ALA A 104 -6.56 -10.00 23.05
CA ALA A 104 -7.03 -10.96 22.06
C ALA A 104 -7.06 -12.38 22.63
N THR A 105 -8.15 -13.10 22.35
CA THR A 105 -8.35 -14.50 22.75
C THR A 105 -7.98 -15.48 21.64
N HIS A 106 -7.83 -15.00 20.40
CA HIS A 106 -7.52 -15.79 19.21
C HIS A 106 -6.74 -14.96 18.19
N ASP A 107 -6.22 -15.63 17.17
CA ASP A 107 -5.52 -14.99 16.07
C ASP A 107 -6.47 -14.17 15.19
N SER A 108 -5.92 -13.21 14.48
CA SER A 108 -6.62 -12.35 13.53
C SER A 108 -6.23 -12.69 12.11
N TYR A 109 -6.91 -12.05 11.16
CA TYR A 109 -6.68 -12.25 9.72
C TYR A 109 -6.45 -10.92 9.02
N VAL A 110 -5.42 -10.83 8.19
CA VAL A 110 -5.16 -9.71 7.30
C VAL A 110 -5.89 -9.95 5.99
N ASP A 111 -6.73 -9.01 5.58
CA ASP A 111 -7.39 -9.01 4.27
C ASP A 111 -6.39 -8.58 3.19
N LEU A 112 -5.89 -9.53 2.41
CA LEU A 112 -4.90 -9.32 1.35
C LEU A 112 -5.54 -8.90 0.01
N SER A 113 -6.86 -8.86 -0.09
CA SER A 113 -7.55 -8.67 -1.37
C SER A 113 -7.27 -7.30 -1.99
N ARG A 114 -7.35 -6.22 -1.22
CA ARG A 114 -7.18 -4.86 -1.72
C ARG A 114 -6.83 -3.88 -0.60
N PRO A 115 -5.76 -3.07 -0.76
CA PRO A 115 -5.40 -2.03 0.20
C PRO A 115 -6.47 -0.94 0.33
N PHE A 116 -6.52 -0.33 1.51
CA PHE A 116 -7.18 0.95 1.75
C PHE A 116 -6.14 2.06 1.70
N ARG A 117 -6.57 3.20 1.23
CA ARG A 117 -5.76 4.41 1.11
C ARG A 117 -6.23 5.43 2.14
N LEU A 118 -5.40 5.69 3.15
CA LEU A 118 -5.73 6.55 4.28
C LEU A 118 -4.85 7.79 4.30
N THR A 119 -5.34 8.86 4.91
CA THR A 119 -4.54 10.03 5.29
C THR A 119 -3.98 9.84 6.70
N ASP A 120 -2.96 10.61 7.07
CA ASP A 120 -2.34 10.51 8.40
C ASP A 120 -3.35 10.72 9.55
N HIS A 121 -4.36 11.56 9.33
CA HIS A 121 -5.42 11.84 10.32
C HIS A 121 -6.32 10.63 10.65
N ALA A 122 -6.34 9.62 9.80
CA ALA A 122 -7.12 8.40 10.06
C ALA A 122 -6.51 7.52 11.16
N PHE A 123 -5.20 7.69 11.44
CA PHE A 123 -4.48 6.85 12.40
C PHE A 123 -4.63 7.38 13.82
N THR A 124 -5.08 6.52 14.73
CA THR A 124 -5.34 6.89 16.12
C THR A 124 -4.25 6.43 17.07
N ARG A 125 -3.80 5.18 16.95
CA ARG A 125 -2.86 4.57 17.89
C ARG A 125 -2.06 3.44 17.24
N LYS A 126 -0.75 3.43 17.43
CA LYS A 126 0.10 2.30 17.09
C LYS A 126 -0.15 1.14 18.05
N ALA A 127 -0.43 -0.04 17.53
CA ALA A 127 -0.62 -1.26 18.31
C ALA A 127 0.69 -2.07 18.43
N GLY A 128 1.51 -2.09 17.38
CA GLY A 128 2.76 -2.85 17.36
C GLY A 128 3.30 -3.03 15.95
N ARG A 129 3.89 -4.19 15.71
CA ARG A 129 4.39 -4.58 14.37
C ARG A 129 3.92 -5.99 14.04
N ILE A 130 3.71 -6.23 12.75
CA ILE A 130 3.42 -7.56 12.24
C ILE A 130 4.67 -8.46 12.39
N ALA A 131 4.46 -9.73 12.77
CA ALA A 131 5.54 -10.70 12.90
C ALA A 131 6.26 -10.93 11.56
N THR A 132 7.57 -11.11 11.60
CA THR A 132 8.42 -11.23 10.39
C THR A 132 7.93 -12.30 9.40
N PRO A 133 7.52 -13.52 9.81
CA PRO A 133 7.03 -14.52 8.85
C PRO A 133 5.75 -14.07 8.13
N SER A 134 4.84 -13.41 8.85
CA SER A 134 3.61 -12.87 8.27
C SER A 134 3.90 -11.69 7.36
N TRP A 135 4.85 -10.83 7.74
CA TRP A 135 5.28 -9.71 6.92
C TRP A 135 5.86 -10.14 5.57
N GLN A 136 6.67 -11.21 5.54
CA GLN A 136 7.18 -11.76 4.28
C GLN A 136 6.06 -12.22 3.34
N LYS A 137 4.99 -12.81 3.87
CA LYS A 137 3.81 -13.21 3.07
C LYS A 137 3.06 -11.99 2.52
N VAL A 138 2.92 -10.92 3.30
CA VAL A 138 2.34 -9.66 2.83
C VAL A 138 3.17 -9.06 1.70
N LYS A 139 4.50 -9.00 1.86
CA LYS A 139 5.42 -8.46 0.85
C LYS A 139 5.42 -9.25 -0.46
N ALA A 140 5.14 -10.55 -0.40
CA ALA A 140 5.02 -11.37 -1.60
C ALA A 140 3.82 -11.01 -2.47
N GLN A 141 2.77 -10.41 -1.90
CA GLN A 141 1.53 -10.10 -2.60
C GLN A 141 1.32 -8.60 -2.83
N HIS A 142 1.95 -7.76 -2.03
CA HIS A 142 1.81 -6.31 -2.11
C HIS A 142 3.15 -5.60 -2.16
N PRO A 143 3.32 -4.57 -3.01
CA PRO A 143 4.47 -3.69 -2.94
C PRO A 143 4.47 -2.95 -1.60
N THR A 144 5.61 -2.92 -0.92
CA THR A 144 5.78 -2.30 0.41
C THR A 144 6.90 -1.27 0.39
N GLY A 145 6.97 -0.39 1.39
CA GLY A 145 8.05 0.57 1.55
C GLY A 145 7.56 2.04 1.58
N TRP A 146 8.47 2.96 1.30
CA TRP A 146 8.20 4.39 1.24
C TRP A 146 8.23 4.87 -0.20
N SER A 147 7.37 5.84 -0.50
CA SER A 147 7.34 6.49 -1.80
C SER A 147 7.27 8.01 -1.61
N ALA A 148 8.27 8.69 -2.12
CA ALA A 148 8.31 10.15 -2.14
C ALA A 148 7.31 10.74 -3.15
#